data_b6135ed9cecebb1d4c8c9cd1c84aaf75
#
_entry.id   b6135ed9cecebb1d4c8c9cd1c84aaf75
#
_cell.length_a   1.000
_cell.length_b   1.000
_cell.length_c   1.000
_cell.angle_alpha   90.00
_cell.angle_beta   90.00
_cell.angle_gamma   90.00
#
_symmetry.space_group_name_H-M   'P 1'
#
loop_
_entity.id
_entity.type
_entity.pdbx_description
1 polymer ?
#
loop_
_entity_poly.entity_id
_entity_poly.type
_entity_poly.pdbx_seq_one_letter_code
_entity_poly.pdbx_strand_id
1 'polypeptide(L)'
;ICHTYYHAYVTFLKELKLRAEADPARKAGTATLVLSKMSNNFENLKARVESTGLFEEVLEFDEKREDFFPELAKYRLDTGNFLGNLKNRIRFTREYARLEAPYVPVNLKEYKDIYVYCDSDPIGYYLNQNHIRYHAVEDGLNCLKNFDAARYDNRGHFKLKAFLSRYLNLIFVQNGYGKYCMDMEVNDISAIHYPCPRYIEQPRKELVDRLTEADKQLILQAFVKNKEELEHQIAESNKVGDKILILTDPLCTLDVREKIFRDVIKMYEKEGSIFIKPHPRDELDYRKLFPEYPQFDATV
;
A
#
# COMPACT_ATOMS: atom_id res chain seq x y z
N ILE A 1 -7.76 -5.71 1.33
CA ILE A 1 -6.94 -5.61 2.56
C ILE A 1 -5.81 -4.65 2.28
N CYS A 2 -5.67 -3.58 3.08
CA CYS A 2 -4.76 -2.46 2.86
C CYS A 2 -3.80 -2.31 4.03
N HIS A 3 -2.50 -2.07 3.76
CA HIS A 3 -1.44 -1.93 4.77
C HIS A 3 -0.90 -0.48 4.86
N THR A 4 -1.23 0.37 3.88
CA THR A 4 -0.79 1.77 3.84
C THR A 4 -1.92 2.69 3.41
N TYR A 5 -1.76 4.00 3.65
CA TYR A 5 -2.69 5.01 3.13
C TYR A 5 -2.78 4.98 1.60
N TYR A 6 -1.67 4.70 0.92
CA TYR A 6 -1.66 4.55 -0.54
C TYR A 6 -2.54 3.37 -0.99
N HIS A 7 -2.49 2.24 -0.30
CA HIS A 7 -3.36 1.09 -0.58
C HIS A 7 -4.84 1.45 -0.40
N ALA A 8 -5.17 2.13 0.70
CA ALA A 8 -6.52 2.59 0.94
C ALA A 8 -7.00 3.56 -0.16
N TYR A 9 -6.14 4.50 -0.57
CA TYR A 9 -6.42 5.42 -1.66
C TYR A 9 -6.68 4.69 -2.99
N VAL A 10 -5.81 3.77 -3.40
CA VAL A 10 -6.02 2.99 -4.64
C VAL A 10 -7.28 2.13 -4.55
N THR A 11 -7.60 1.58 -3.37
CA THR A 11 -8.85 0.83 -3.16
C THR A 11 -10.08 1.74 -3.33
N PHE A 12 -10.00 2.98 -2.86
CA PHE A 12 -11.02 4.00 -3.08
C PHE A 12 -11.26 4.24 -4.59
N LEU A 13 -10.19 4.47 -5.34
CA LEU A 13 -10.27 4.67 -6.79
C LEU A 13 -10.91 3.47 -7.50
N LYS A 14 -10.56 2.26 -7.09
CA LYS A 14 -11.13 1.03 -7.65
C LYS A 14 -12.61 0.88 -7.33
N GLU A 15 -13.02 1.15 -6.09
CA GLU A 15 -14.43 1.05 -5.71
C GLU A 15 -15.28 2.12 -6.43
N LEU A 16 -14.78 3.34 -6.59
CA LEU A 16 -15.43 4.38 -7.38
C LEU A 16 -15.60 3.96 -8.86
N LYS A 17 -14.55 3.35 -9.45
CA LYS A 17 -14.64 2.78 -10.80
C LYS A 17 -15.73 1.70 -10.87
N LEU A 18 -15.70 0.73 -9.95
CA LEU A 18 -16.65 -0.38 -9.93
C LEU A 18 -18.11 0.11 -9.78
N ARG A 19 -18.34 1.15 -9.00
CA ARG A 19 -19.66 1.78 -8.86
C ARG A 19 -20.12 2.47 -10.14
N ALA A 20 -19.20 3.19 -10.81
CA ALA A 20 -19.50 3.87 -12.07
C ALA A 20 -19.80 2.88 -13.21
N GLU A 21 -19.19 1.70 -13.20
CA GLU A 21 -19.37 0.65 -14.20
C GLU A 21 -20.50 -0.34 -13.84
N ALA A 22 -21.02 -0.28 -12.63
CA ALA A 22 -22.04 -1.21 -12.16
C ALA A 22 -23.40 -0.93 -12.79
N ASP A 23 -24.19 -2.00 -12.97
CA ASP A 23 -25.61 -1.91 -13.23
C ASP A 23 -26.27 -1.01 -12.17
N PRO A 24 -27.16 -0.07 -12.52
CA PRO A 24 -27.94 0.73 -11.57
C PRO A 24 -28.68 -0.09 -10.50
N ALA A 25 -28.94 -1.37 -10.76
CA ALA A 25 -29.51 -2.30 -9.80
C ALA A 25 -28.52 -2.80 -8.73
N ARG A 26 -27.20 -2.59 -8.90
CA ARG A 26 -26.20 -2.95 -7.90
C ARG A 26 -26.29 -1.98 -6.71
N LYS A 27 -26.60 -2.51 -5.53
CA LYS A 27 -26.61 -1.70 -4.30
C LYS A 27 -25.20 -1.12 -4.06
N ALA A 28 -25.15 0.16 -3.76
CA ALA A 28 -23.94 0.77 -3.23
C ALA A 28 -23.54 0.07 -1.92
N GLY A 29 -22.22 -0.06 -1.65
CA GLY A 29 -21.75 -0.58 -0.37
C GLY A 29 -21.71 -2.11 -0.27
N THR A 30 -21.26 -2.81 -1.31
CA THR A 30 -21.02 -4.26 -1.25
C THR A 30 -19.58 -4.63 -0.89
N ALA A 31 -18.68 -3.67 -0.79
CA ALA A 31 -17.28 -3.90 -0.48
C ALA A 31 -16.98 -3.63 1.01
N THR A 32 -16.22 -4.52 1.62
CA THR A 32 -15.63 -4.35 2.95
C THR A 32 -14.17 -3.90 2.80
N LEU A 33 -13.81 -2.79 3.42
CA LEU A 33 -12.41 -2.34 3.50
C LEU A 33 -11.77 -2.87 4.79
N VAL A 34 -10.63 -3.54 4.67
CA VAL A 34 -9.86 -4.02 5.83
C VAL A 34 -8.53 -3.27 5.89
N LEU A 35 -8.28 -2.58 7.00
CA LEU A 35 -7.08 -1.80 7.28
C LEU A 35 -6.17 -2.58 8.21
N SER A 36 -5.08 -3.12 7.68
CA SER A 36 -4.06 -3.83 8.47
C SER A 36 -3.20 -2.84 9.25
N LYS A 37 -3.20 -2.97 10.58
CA LYS A 37 -2.44 -2.11 11.50
C LYS A 37 -0.97 -2.53 11.63
N MET A 38 -0.52 -3.51 10.88
CA MET A 38 0.85 -4.03 10.94
C MET A 38 1.91 -2.97 10.62
N SER A 39 1.64 -2.09 9.64
CA SER A 39 2.58 -1.06 9.18
C SER A 39 2.15 0.37 9.51
N ASN A 40 0.86 0.59 9.75
CA ASN A 40 0.25 1.90 10.05
C ASN A 40 -0.87 1.74 11.07
N ASN A 41 -1.01 2.71 11.96
CA ASN A 41 -2.17 2.76 12.86
C ASN A 41 -3.43 3.37 12.21
N PHE A 42 -3.28 3.97 11.02
CA PHE A 42 -4.31 4.66 10.25
C PHE A 42 -5.07 5.79 10.99
N GLU A 43 -4.73 6.06 12.24
CA GLU A 43 -5.37 7.08 13.06
C GLU A 43 -6.92 7.09 12.91
N ASN A 44 -7.50 8.21 12.45
CA ASN A 44 -8.94 8.37 12.24
C ASN A 44 -9.41 7.95 10.83
N LEU A 45 -8.58 7.29 10.02
CA LEU A 45 -8.95 6.97 8.63
C LEU A 45 -10.22 6.11 8.56
N LYS A 46 -10.35 5.13 9.46
CA LYS A 46 -11.55 4.30 9.54
C LYS A 46 -12.82 5.13 9.60
N ALA A 47 -12.94 6.01 10.59
CA ALA A 47 -14.14 6.85 10.77
C ALA A 47 -14.39 7.78 9.57
N ARG A 48 -13.34 8.35 8.98
CA ARG A 48 -13.46 9.21 7.80
C ARG A 48 -13.92 8.42 6.57
N VAL A 49 -13.43 7.22 6.36
CA VAL A 49 -13.86 6.35 5.28
C VAL A 49 -15.32 5.92 5.47
N GLU A 50 -15.70 5.50 6.68
CA GLU A 50 -17.08 5.15 7.03
C GLU A 50 -18.04 6.32 6.74
N SER A 51 -17.63 7.56 7.04
CA SER A 51 -18.46 8.75 6.80
C SER A 51 -18.75 9.02 5.31
N THR A 52 -17.95 8.47 4.40
CA THR A 52 -18.17 8.61 2.94
C THR A 52 -19.30 7.71 2.42
N GLY A 53 -19.67 6.66 3.15
CA GLY A 53 -20.61 5.64 2.69
C GLY A 53 -20.15 4.85 1.44
N LEU A 54 -18.84 4.91 1.12
CA LEU A 54 -18.30 4.20 -0.04
C LEU A 54 -18.17 2.69 0.19
N PHE A 55 -17.95 2.26 1.42
CA PHE A 55 -17.84 0.84 1.80
C PHE A 55 -19.02 0.46 2.70
N GLU A 56 -19.44 -0.80 2.62
CA GLU A 56 -20.46 -1.35 3.51
C GLU A 56 -19.93 -1.44 4.94
N GLU A 57 -18.66 -1.81 5.07
CA GLU A 57 -17.99 -1.96 6.35
C GLU A 57 -16.51 -1.58 6.21
N VAL A 58 -15.94 -1.01 7.28
CA VAL A 58 -14.50 -0.77 7.42
C VAL A 58 -14.00 -1.45 8.69
N LEU A 59 -13.10 -2.40 8.52
CA LEU A 59 -12.54 -3.19 9.60
C LEU A 59 -11.08 -2.83 9.86
N GLU A 60 -10.66 -2.96 11.11
CA GLU A 60 -9.27 -2.95 11.49
C GLU A 60 -8.77 -4.38 11.66
N PHE A 61 -7.57 -4.65 11.17
CA PHE A 61 -6.92 -5.95 11.26
C PHE A 61 -5.61 -5.81 12.03
N ASP A 62 -5.55 -6.42 13.19
CA ASP A 62 -4.35 -6.45 14.03
C ASP A 62 -3.40 -7.56 13.56
N GLU A 63 -2.97 -7.45 12.31
CA GLU A 63 -2.08 -8.39 11.62
C GLU A 63 -0.72 -8.44 12.30
N LYS A 64 -0.20 -9.64 12.56
CA LYS A 64 1.02 -9.84 13.34
C LYS A 64 2.21 -10.18 12.46
N ARG A 65 3.30 -9.43 12.61
CA ARG A 65 4.57 -9.74 11.97
C ARG A 65 5.19 -11.02 12.50
N GLU A 66 6.13 -11.58 11.76
CA GLU A 66 6.86 -12.79 12.11
C GLU A 66 7.52 -12.73 13.50
N ASP A 67 8.08 -11.57 13.88
CA ASP A 67 8.77 -11.34 15.14
C ASP A 67 7.85 -11.37 16.37
N PHE A 68 6.55 -11.21 16.17
CA PHE A 68 5.54 -11.42 17.20
C PHE A 68 5.43 -12.90 17.63
N PHE A 69 5.86 -13.83 16.80
CA PHE A 69 5.77 -15.27 17.01
C PHE A 69 7.15 -15.91 17.19
N PRO A 70 7.73 -15.91 18.42
CA PRO A 70 9.08 -16.42 18.67
C PRO A 70 9.27 -17.88 18.27
N GLU A 71 8.20 -18.68 18.22
CA GLU A 71 8.23 -20.07 17.78
C GLU A 71 8.56 -20.25 16.29
N LEU A 72 8.45 -19.20 15.47
CA LEU A 72 8.84 -19.23 14.06
C LEU A 72 10.35 -19.18 13.86
N ALA A 73 11.10 -18.58 14.79
CA ALA A 73 12.55 -18.37 14.66
C ALA A 73 13.32 -19.66 14.37
N LYS A 74 12.92 -20.79 14.97
CA LYS A 74 13.55 -22.10 14.76
C LYS A 74 13.51 -22.57 13.30
N TYR A 75 12.55 -22.13 12.51
CA TYR A 75 12.41 -22.48 11.10
C TYR A 75 13.22 -21.59 10.16
N ARG A 76 13.80 -20.50 10.67
CA ARG A 76 14.74 -19.63 9.94
C ARG A 76 16.19 -20.08 10.05
N LEU A 77 16.48 -21.02 10.94
CA LEU A 77 17.83 -21.56 11.12
C LEU A 77 18.27 -22.37 9.90
N ASP A 78 19.50 -22.10 9.45
CA ASP A 78 20.15 -22.92 8.42
C ASP A 78 20.51 -24.30 9.01
N THR A 79 20.03 -25.34 8.37
CA THR A 79 20.30 -26.73 8.75
C THR A 79 21.57 -27.29 8.11
N GLY A 80 22.29 -26.50 7.32
CA GLY A 80 23.49 -26.91 6.58
C GLY A 80 23.21 -27.80 5.37
N ASN A 81 21.95 -28.10 5.05
CA ASN A 81 21.62 -28.90 3.86
C ASN A 81 20.26 -28.47 3.25
N PHE A 82 20.14 -28.69 1.95
CA PHE A 82 18.97 -28.28 1.16
C PHE A 82 17.64 -28.90 1.66
N LEU A 83 17.62 -30.17 1.97
CA LEU A 83 16.38 -30.85 2.39
C LEU A 83 15.90 -30.37 3.77
N GLY A 84 16.83 -30.14 4.69
CA GLY A 84 16.52 -29.57 5.99
C GLY A 84 15.95 -28.16 5.87
N ASN A 85 16.56 -27.32 5.07
CA ASN A 85 16.10 -25.95 4.82
C ASN A 85 14.73 -25.94 4.13
N LEU A 86 14.50 -26.79 3.16
CA LEU A 86 13.18 -26.92 2.53
C LEU A 86 12.11 -27.38 3.53
N LYS A 87 12.42 -28.38 4.38
CA LYS A 87 11.51 -28.84 5.43
C LYS A 87 11.18 -27.71 6.42
N ASN A 88 12.18 -26.93 6.83
CA ASN A 88 11.96 -25.77 7.69
C ASN A 88 11.08 -24.72 7.00
N ARG A 89 11.31 -24.42 5.72
CA ARG A 89 10.49 -23.47 4.95
C ARG A 89 9.02 -23.92 4.85
N ILE A 90 8.78 -25.22 4.62
CA ILE A 90 7.41 -25.79 4.59
C ILE A 90 6.73 -25.62 5.95
N ARG A 91 7.44 -25.94 7.04
CA ARG A 91 6.92 -25.80 8.41
C ARG A 91 6.66 -24.36 8.76
N PHE A 92 7.58 -23.46 8.43
CA PHE A 92 7.40 -22.01 8.59
C PHE A 92 6.11 -21.53 7.93
N THR A 93 5.93 -21.88 6.65
CA THR A 93 4.76 -21.44 5.86
C THR A 93 3.44 -21.86 6.52
N ARG A 94 3.37 -23.11 6.99
CA ARG A 94 2.16 -23.64 7.63
C ARG A 94 1.92 -23.06 9.00
N GLU A 95 2.97 -22.95 9.79
CA GLU A 95 2.89 -22.48 11.17
C GLU A 95 2.55 -20.98 11.21
N TYR A 96 3.16 -20.19 10.35
CA TYR A 96 2.85 -18.76 10.29
C TYR A 96 1.38 -18.51 9.93
N ALA A 97 0.86 -19.21 8.93
CA ALA A 97 -0.56 -19.13 8.58
C ALA A 97 -1.49 -19.56 9.74
N ARG A 98 -1.09 -20.59 10.51
CA ARG A 98 -1.85 -21.08 11.67
C ARG A 98 -1.87 -20.05 12.80
N LEU A 99 -0.71 -19.44 13.08
CA LEU A 99 -0.56 -18.43 14.12
C LEU A 99 -1.27 -17.13 13.79
N GLU A 100 -1.35 -16.76 12.52
CA GLU A 100 -2.07 -15.57 12.06
C GLU A 100 -3.59 -15.73 12.08
N ALA A 101 -4.09 -16.96 11.93
CA ALA A 101 -5.52 -17.24 11.78
C ALA A 101 -6.43 -16.59 12.85
N PRO A 102 -6.07 -16.54 14.16
CA PRO A 102 -6.90 -15.91 15.19
C PRO A 102 -7.07 -14.40 15.05
N TYR A 103 -6.18 -13.73 14.30
CA TYR A 103 -6.18 -12.29 14.14
C TYR A 103 -6.98 -11.83 12.92
N VAL A 104 -7.28 -12.73 11.96
CA VAL A 104 -8.05 -12.40 10.76
C VAL A 104 -9.46 -11.97 11.16
N PRO A 105 -9.89 -10.72 10.82
CA PRO A 105 -11.06 -10.10 11.45
C PRO A 105 -12.41 -10.67 10.96
N VAL A 106 -12.42 -11.37 9.83
CA VAL A 106 -13.63 -11.90 9.19
C VAL A 106 -13.40 -13.26 8.55
N ASN A 107 -14.47 -13.99 8.29
CA ASN A 107 -14.42 -15.22 7.51
C ASN A 107 -14.21 -14.90 6.02
N LEU A 108 -12.97 -14.86 5.56
CA LEU A 108 -12.63 -14.51 4.18
C LEU A 108 -13.23 -15.47 3.13
N LYS A 109 -13.70 -16.66 3.53
CA LYS A 109 -14.37 -17.59 2.60
C LYS A 109 -15.78 -17.16 2.18
N GLU A 110 -16.35 -16.18 2.86
CA GLU A 110 -17.66 -15.62 2.53
C GLU A 110 -17.61 -14.54 1.45
N TYR A 111 -16.38 -14.06 1.12
CA TYR A 111 -16.18 -13.07 0.09
C TYR A 111 -15.92 -13.72 -1.26
N LYS A 112 -16.55 -13.18 -2.31
CA LYS A 112 -16.39 -13.66 -3.68
C LYS A 112 -15.02 -13.30 -4.24
N ASP A 113 -14.62 -12.04 -4.07
CA ASP A 113 -13.38 -11.47 -4.59
C ASP A 113 -12.62 -10.79 -3.44
N ILE A 114 -11.37 -11.15 -3.25
CA ILE A 114 -10.50 -10.63 -2.20
C ILE A 114 -9.29 -9.99 -2.84
N TYR A 115 -9.05 -8.71 -2.54
CA TYR A 115 -7.90 -7.96 -3.00
C TYR A 115 -6.93 -7.69 -1.85
N VAL A 116 -5.66 -8.05 -2.05
CA VAL A 116 -4.62 -7.92 -1.02
C VAL A 116 -3.43 -7.15 -1.57
N TYR A 117 -3.11 -6.04 -0.96
CA TYR A 117 -1.83 -5.38 -1.18
C TYR A 117 -0.76 -6.10 -0.38
N CYS A 118 0.45 -6.20 -0.93
CA CYS A 118 1.54 -6.90 -0.25
C CYS A 118 1.15 -8.33 0.18
N ASP A 119 0.83 -9.21 -0.77
CA ASP A 119 0.57 -10.62 -0.45
C ASP A 119 1.76 -11.32 0.22
N SER A 120 2.89 -10.63 0.33
CA SER A 120 4.07 -11.01 1.12
C SER A 120 3.86 -11.00 2.63
N ASP A 121 2.88 -10.27 3.10
CA ASP A 121 2.56 -10.11 4.51
C ASP A 121 1.84 -11.36 5.06
N PRO A 122 1.67 -11.51 6.37
CA PRO A 122 1.10 -12.69 7.00
C PRO A 122 -0.20 -13.18 6.37
N ILE A 123 -1.05 -12.23 5.95
CA ILE A 123 -2.32 -12.56 5.28
C ILE A 123 -2.13 -13.40 4.01
N GLY A 124 -1.04 -13.19 3.26
CA GLY A 124 -0.73 -14.02 2.09
C GLY A 124 -0.45 -15.47 2.45
N TYR A 125 0.26 -15.72 3.55
CA TYR A 125 0.45 -17.08 4.09
C TYR A 125 -0.88 -17.70 4.49
N TYR A 126 -1.71 -16.95 5.22
CA TYR A 126 -3.03 -17.40 5.66
C TYR A 126 -3.93 -17.80 4.49
N LEU A 127 -4.06 -16.94 3.48
CA LEU A 127 -4.89 -17.19 2.29
C LEU A 127 -4.46 -18.45 1.55
N ASN A 128 -3.16 -18.59 1.29
CA ASN A 128 -2.65 -19.74 0.56
C ASN A 128 -2.79 -21.05 1.35
N GLN A 129 -2.54 -21.08 2.67
CA GLN A 129 -2.67 -22.28 3.48
C GLN A 129 -4.14 -22.68 3.73
N ASN A 130 -5.06 -21.72 3.74
CA ASN A 130 -6.50 -21.97 3.87
C ASN A 130 -7.23 -22.15 2.54
N HIS A 131 -6.49 -22.21 1.42
CA HIS A 131 -7.00 -22.45 0.08
C HIS A 131 -8.02 -21.39 -0.37
N ILE A 132 -7.81 -20.15 0.03
CA ILE A 132 -8.67 -19.01 -0.28
C ILE A 132 -8.09 -18.29 -1.50
N ARG A 133 -8.89 -18.14 -2.56
CA ARG A 133 -8.49 -17.41 -3.77
C ARG A 133 -8.48 -15.90 -3.51
N TYR A 134 -7.51 -15.21 -4.09
CA TYR A 134 -7.37 -13.77 -3.95
C TYR A 134 -6.69 -13.16 -5.18
N HIS A 135 -6.86 -11.87 -5.34
CA HIS A 135 -6.13 -11.00 -6.26
C HIS A 135 -5.07 -10.25 -5.46
N ALA A 136 -3.83 -10.28 -5.92
CA ALA A 136 -2.79 -9.43 -5.37
C ALA A 136 -2.82 -8.05 -6.04
N VAL A 137 -2.37 -7.03 -5.34
CA VAL A 137 -2.19 -5.68 -5.88
C VAL A 137 -0.80 -5.19 -5.47
N GLU A 138 -0.08 -4.54 -6.38
CA GLU A 138 1.26 -4.03 -6.08
C GLU A 138 1.24 -2.95 -4.99
N ASP A 139 2.27 -2.98 -4.15
CA ASP A 139 2.57 -1.94 -3.15
C ASP A 139 3.33 -0.73 -3.75
N GLY A 140 3.83 -0.89 -4.95
CA GLY A 140 4.63 0.05 -5.72
C GLY A 140 5.64 -0.69 -6.59
N LEU A 141 6.01 -0.10 -7.73
CA LEU A 141 6.88 -0.75 -8.71
C LEU A 141 8.25 -1.16 -8.17
N ASN A 142 8.77 -0.46 -7.16
CA ASN A 142 10.06 -0.79 -6.57
C ASN A 142 10.10 -2.18 -5.91
N CYS A 143 8.98 -2.70 -5.43
CA CYS A 143 8.91 -4.05 -4.84
C CYS A 143 8.92 -5.16 -5.90
N LEU A 144 8.72 -4.82 -7.17
CA LEU A 144 8.63 -5.77 -8.29
C LEU A 144 9.75 -5.61 -9.32
N LYS A 145 10.33 -4.41 -9.44
CA LYS A 145 11.28 -4.07 -10.52
C LYS A 145 12.48 -4.99 -10.57
N ASN A 146 13.09 -5.26 -9.43
CA ASN A 146 14.25 -6.14 -9.31
C ASN A 146 13.89 -7.32 -8.43
N PHE A 147 13.57 -8.42 -9.05
CA PHE A 147 13.12 -9.64 -8.38
C PHE A 147 14.07 -10.11 -7.27
N ASP A 148 15.40 -10.09 -7.55
CA ASP A 148 16.43 -10.50 -6.59
C ASP A 148 16.67 -9.49 -5.46
N ALA A 149 16.27 -8.23 -5.66
CA ALA A 149 16.42 -7.16 -4.66
C ALA A 149 15.17 -7.00 -3.78
N ALA A 150 14.00 -7.29 -4.33
CA ALA A 150 12.72 -7.02 -3.67
C ALA A 150 12.49 -7.88 -2.43
N ARG A 151 12.97 -9.14 -2.43
CA ARG A 151 12.74 -10.07 -1.31
C ARG A 151 13.94 -10.99 -1.10
N TYR A 152 14.58 -10.80 0.03
CA TYR A 152 15.75 -11.60 0.45
C TYR A 152 15.45 -13.11 0.46
N ASP A 153 14.31 -13.53 0.95
CA ASP A 153 13.93 -14.93 1.09
C ASP A 153 13.56 -15.62 -0.24
N ASN A 154 13.40 -14.86 -1.33
CA ASN A 154 13.20 -15.39 -2.68
C ASN A 154 14.51 -15.52 -3.48
N ARG A 155 15.64 -15.05 -2.95
CA ARG A 155 16.95 -15.18 -3.61
C ARG A 155 17.34 -16.66 -3.71
N GLY A 156 18.07 -16.99 -4.78
CA GLY A 156 18.56 -18.33 -5.06
C GLY A 156 17.46 -19.36 -5.33
N HIS A 157 17.69 -20.24 -6.28
CA HIS A 157 16.76 -21.30 -6.69
C HIS A 157 15.30 -20.86 -6.91
N PHE A 158 15.11 -19.61 -7.35
CA PHE A 158 13.77 -19.01 -7.46
C PHE A 158 12.81 -19.85 -8.29
N LYS A 159 13.23 -20.37 -9.45
CA LYS A 159 12.36 -21.19 -10.32
C LYS A 159 11.79 -22.41 -9.58
N LEU A 160 12.62 -23.06 -8.76
CA LEU A 160 12.18 -24.19 -7.93
C LEU A 160 11.22 -23.74 -6.83
N LYS A 161 11.54 -22.64 -6.13
CA LYS A 161 10.65 -22.08 -5.09
C LYS A 161 9.29 -21.68 -5.68
N ALA A 162 9.28 -21.00 -6.81
CA ALA A 162 8.07 -20.62 -7.53
C ALA A 162 7.24 -21.84 -7.94
N PHE A 163 7.88 -22.91 -8.43
CA PHE A 163 7.21 -24.17 -8.75
C PHE A 163 6.57 -24.81 -7.50
N LEU A 164 7.32 -24.91 -6.40
CA LEU A 164 6.83 -25.51 -5.14
C LEU A 164 5.66 -24.68 -4.54
N SER A 165 5.69 -23.36 -4.71
CA SER A 165 4.60 -22.49 -4.28
C SER A 165 3.39 -22.62 -5.19
N ARG A 166 3.57 -22.35 -6.49
CA ARG A 166 2.48 -22.20 -7.46
C ARG A 166 1.69 -23.49 -7.71
N TYR A 167 2.38 -24.62 -7.79
CA TYR A 167 1.76 -25.89 -8.16
C TYR A 167 1.49 -26.79 -6.96
N LEU A 168 2.41 -26.84 -6.01
CA LEU A 168 2.33 -27.79 -4.89
C LEU A 168 1.83 -27.18 -3.58
N ASN A 169 1.83 -25.86 -3.45
CA ASN A 169 1.48 -25.12 -2.21
C ASN A 169 2.28 -25.61 -0.98
N LEU A 170 3.53 -26.05 -1.20
CA LEU A 170 4.39 -26.52 -0.12
C LEU A 170 5.02 -25.37 0.65
N ILE A 171 5.39 -24.32 -0.07
CA ILE A 171 5.93 -23.07 0.48
C ILE A 171 5.13 -21.90 -0.08
N PHE A 172 5.27 -20.73 0.49
CA PHE A 172 4.68 -19.53 -0.05
C PHE A 172 5.75 -18.64 -0.71
N VAL A 173 5.49 -18.22 -1.94
CA VAL A 173 6.22 -17.20 -2.70
C VAL A 173 5.21 -16.15 -3.12
N GLN A 174 5.49 -14.93 -2.76
CA GLN A 174 4.64 -13.75 -2.96
C GLN A 174 4.65 -13.22 -4.41
N ASN A 175 3.97 -12.07 -4.61
CA ASN A 175 3.95 -11.31 -5.86
C ASN A 175 3.44 -12.14 -7.04
N GLY A 176 2.27 -12.77 -6.87
CA GLY A 176 1.60 -13.54 -7.91
C GLY A 176 2.03 -15.01 -8.01
N TYR A 177 3.01 -15.46 -7.22
CA TYR A 177 3.50 -16.85 -7.26
C TYR A 177 2.81 -17.78 -6.24
N GLY A 178 1.93 -17.29 -5.39
CA GLY A 178 1.10 -18.13 -4.52
C GLY A 178 0.13 -18.99 -5.33
N LYS A 179 -0.13 -20.23 -4.86
CA LYS A 179 -1.04 -21.14 -5.58
C LYS A 179 -2.44 -20.58 -5.74
N TYR A 180 -2.95 -19.90 -4.72
CA TYR A 180 -4.30 -19.37 -4.67
C TYR A 180 -4.38 -17.88 -5.09
N CYS A 181 -3.26 -17.25 -5.41
CA CYS A 181 -3.25 -15.97 -6.10
C CYS A 181 -3.74 -16.16 -7.53
N MET A 182 -4.85 -15.55 -7.89
CA MET A 182 -5.45 -15.67 -9.24
C MET A 182 -4.66 -14.83 -10.25
N ASP A 183 -4.44 -13.58 -9.90
CA ASP A 183 -3.69 -12.59 -10.67
C ASP A 183 -3.09 -11.54 -9.72
N MET A 184 -2.30 -10.62 -10.27
CA MET A 184 -1.77 -9.49 -9.55
C MET A 184 -1.87 -8.24 -10.43
N GLU A 185 -2.59 -7.25 -9.94
CA GLU A 185 -2.68 -5.94 -10.57
C GLU A 185 -1.40 -5.14 -10.36
N VAL A 186 -0.82 -4.65 -11.45
CA VAL A 186 0.36 -3.80 -11.45
C VAL A 186 0.11 -2.54 -12.26
N ASN A 187 0.76 -1.44 -11.89
CA ASN A 187 0.59 -0.16 -12.55
C ASN A 187 1.19 -0.14 -13.97
N ASP A 188 2.34 -0.77 -14.16
CA ASP A 188 3.07 -0.79 -15.43
C ASP A 188 3.91 -2.07 -15.53
N ILE A 189 3.52 -3.00 -16.37
CA ILE A 189 4.24 -4.26 -16.59
C ILE A 189 5.58 -3.99 -17.29
N SER A 190 5.65 -2.99 -18.16
CA SER A 190 6.86 -2.69 -18.94
C SER A 190 8.04 -2.23 -18.06
N ALA A 191 7.75 -1.68 -16.88
CA ALA A 191 8.75 -1.28 -15.91
C ALA A 191 9.35 -2.44 -15.09
N ILE A 192 8.85 -3.67 -15.25
CA ILE A 192 9.24 -4.84 -14.45
C ILE A 192 10.16 -5.75 -15.28
N HIS A 193 11.38 -5.99 -14.79
CA HIS A 193 12.38 -6.79 -15.53
C HIS A 193 11.96 -8.26 -15.71
N TYR A 194 11.28 -8.84 -14.72
CA TYR A 194 10.87 -10.25 -14.70
C TYR A 194 9.40 -10.38 -14.30
N PRO A 195 8.46 -9.98 -15.18
CA PRO A 195 7.05 -10.02 -14.84
C PRO A 195 6.56 -11.46 -14.63
N CYS A 196 5.75 -11.64 -13.60
CA CYS A 196 5.04 -12.89 -13.42
C CYS A 196 3.96 -13.04 -14.50
N PRO A 197 3.73 -14.23 -15.08
CA PRO A 197 2.69 -14.45 -16.08
C PRO A 197 1.25 -14.15 -15.61
N ARG A 198 1.06 -13.92 -14.31
CA ARG A 198 -0.23 -13.55 -13.71
C ARG A 198 -0.41 -12.06 -13.52
N TYR A 199 0.56 -11.24 -13.90
CA TYR A 199 0.42 -9.79 -13.81
C TYR A 199 -0.58 -9.30 -14.84
N ILE A 200 -1.49 -8.44 -14.39
CA ILE A 200 -2.42 -7.68 -15.21
C ILE A 200 -2.15 -6.19 -15.01
N GLU A 201 -2.13 -5.46 -16.11
CA GLU A 201 -1.87 -4.03 -16.04
C GLU A 201 -3.14 -3.26 -15.69
N GLN A 202 -3.04 -2.42 -14.68
CA GLN A 202 -4.08 -1.47 -14.29
C GLN A 202 -3.42 -0.13 -13.96
N PRO A 203 -3.23 0.76 -14.96
CA PRO A 203 -2.59 2.05 -14.74
C PRO A 203 -3.39 2.90 -13.75
N ARG A 204 -2.71 3.38 -12.71
CA ARG A 204 -3.36 4.22 -11.68
C ARG A 204 -3.87 5.54 -12.25
N LYS A 205 -3.18 6.05 -13.29
CA LYS A 205 -3.61 7.24 -14.01
C LYS A 205 -5.02 7.10 -14.58
N GLU A 206 -5.37 5.96 -15.17
CA GLU A 206 -6.70 5.71 -15.70
C GLU A 206 -7.79 5.77 -14.63
N LEU A 207 -7.48 5.31 -13.40
CA LEU A 207 -8.41 5.40 -12.27
C LEU A 207 -8.65 6.87 -11.86
N VAL A 208 -7.58 7.68 -11.87
CA VAL A 208 -7.66 9.11 -11.50
C VAL A 208 -8.35 9.94 -12.58
N ASP A 209 -8.04 9.70 -13.85
CA ASP A 209 -8.61 10.47 -14.99
C ASP A 209 -10.14 10.32 -15.10
N ARG A 210 -10.71 9.28 -14.51
CA ARG A 210 -12.16 9.00 -14.55
C ARG A 210 -12.96 9.68 -13.42
N LEU A 211 -12.28 10.27 -12.43
CA LEU A 211 -12.92 10.85 -11.25
C LEU A 211 -13.81 12.04 -11.62
N THR A 212 -15.05 11.98 -11.20
CA THR A 212 -15.97 13.13 -11.18
C THR A 212 -15.61 14.09 -10.04
N GLU A 213 -16.16 15.29 -10.05
CA GLU A 213 -15.99 16.22 -8.93
C GLU A 213 -16.59 15.67 -7.62
N ALA A 214 -17.68 14.93 -7.69
CA ALA A 214 -18.25 14.25 -6.53
C ALA A 214 -17.29 13.18 -5.96
N ASP A 215 -16.65 12.38 -6.83
CA ASP A 215 -15.64 11.39 -6.40
C ASP A 215 -14.45 12.06 -5.73
N LYS A 216 -13.97 13.18 -6.28
CA LYS A 216 -12.88 13.96 -5.68
C LYS A 216 -13.25 14.46 -4.29
N GLN A 217 -14.49 14.90 -4.08
CA GLN A 217 -14.95 15.34 -2.75
C GLN A 217 -14.97 14.18 -1.74
N LEU A 218 -15.40 12.98 -2.14
CA LEU A 218 -15.33 11.79 -1.28
C LEU A 218 -13.88 11.44 -0.90
N ILE A 219 -12.96 11.54 -1.86
CA ILE A 219 -11.53 11.30 -1.61
C ILE A 219 -10.98 12.35 -0.63
N LEU A 220 -11.28 13.65 -0.84
CA LEU A 220 -10.85 14.71 0.06
C LEU A 220 -11.42 14.50 1.48
N GLN A 221 -12.69 14.11 1.61
CA GLN A 221 -13.33 13.82 2.88
C GLN A 221 -12.62 12.65 3.62
N ALA A 222 -12.26 11.60 2.91
CA ALA A 222 -11.59 10.44 3.52
C ALA A 222 -10.13 10.71 3.89
N PHE A 223 -9.37 11.38 3.01
CA PHE A 223 -7.90 11.42 3.12
C PHE A 223 -7.33 12.75 3.59
N VAL A 224 -8.07 13.85 3.58
CA VAL A 224 -7.59 15.16 4.03
C VAL A 224 -8.19 15.52 5.37
N LYS A 225 -7.38 15.51 6.45
CA LYS A 225 -7.82 15.73 7.82
C LYS A 225 -8.27 17.17 8.10
N ASN A 226 -7.56 18.13 7.52
CA ASN A 226 -7.70 19.57 7.78
C ASN A 226 -8.09 20.35 6.53
N LYS A 227 -9.04 19.79 5.76
CA LYS A 227 -9.46 20.35 4.47
C LYS A 227 -9.79 21.84 4.54
N GLU A 228 -10.62 22.25 5.50
CA GLU A 228 -11.06 23.65 5.63
C GLU A 228 -9.88 24.60 5.91
N GLU A 229 -8.97 24.18 6.79
CA GLU A 229 -7.76 24.96 7.07
C GLU A 229 -6.87 25.12 5.84
N LEU A 230 -6.67 24.02 5.08
CA LEU A 230 -5.89 24.06 3.85
C LEU A 230 -6.53 24.93 2.78
N GLU A 231 -7.86 24.85 2.59
CA GLU A 231 -8.60 25.69 1.66
C GLU A 231 -8.46 27.17 2.04
N HIS A 232 -8.53 27.48 3.34
CA HIS A 232 -8.32 28.85 3.85
C HIS A 232 -6.89 29.34 3.56
N GLN A 233 -5.86 28.55 3.90
CA GLN A 233 -4.46 28.88 3.60
C GLN A 233 -4.20 29.09 2.10
N ILE A 234 -4.83 28.27 1.25
CA ILE A 234 -4.72 28.39 -0.20
C ILE A 234 -5.42 29.66 -0.71
N ALA A 235 -6.57 30.02 -0.11
CA ALA A 235 -7.32 31.21 -0.47
C ALA A 235 -6.61 32.52 -0.01
N GLU A 236 -5.97 32.47 1.16
CA GLU A 236 -5.20 33.62 1.70
C GLU A 236 -3.87 33.83 0.98
N SER A 237 -3.38 32.88 0.23
CA SER A 237 -2.17 33.05 -0.57
C SER A 237 -2.46 33.96 -1.77
N ASN A 238 -2.41 35.27 -1.51
CA ASN A 238 -2.79 36.34 -2.44
C ASN A 238 -1.80 36.61 -3.60
N LYS A 239 -0.85 35.71 -3.87
CA LYS A 239 0.05 35.89 -5.01
C LYS A 239 -0.66 35.57 -6.31
N VAL A 240 -0.59 36.47 -7.26
CA VAL A 240 -0.98 36.23 -8.65
C VAL A 240 0.05 35.31 -9.27
N GLY A 241 -0.39 34.17 -9.82
CA GLY A 241 0.49 33.18 -10.43
C GLY A 241 0.08 31.75 -10.10
N ASP A 242 0.93 30.81 -10.46
CA ASP A 242 0.70 29.39 -10.21
C ASP A 242 0.81 29.03 -8.72
N LYS A 243 0.14 27.97 -8.32
CA LYS A 243 0.29 27.38 -6.98
C LYS A 243 1.32 26.25 -7.08
N ILE A 244 2.43 26.41 -6.38
CA ILE A 244 3.57 25.50 -6.45
C ILE A 244 3.67 24.74 -5.14
N LEU A 245 3.44 23.43 -5.19
CA LEU A 245 3.61 22.56 -4.04
C LEU A 245 4.96 21.86 -4.08
N ILE A 246 5.81 22.14 -3.09
CA ILE A 246 7.11 21.47 -2.92
C ILE A 246 6.90 20.29 -1.97
N LEU A 247 7.11 19.07 -2.50
CA LEU A 247 7.16 17.84 -1.72
C LEU A 247 8.61 17.59 -1.30
N THR A 248 8.85 17.38 -0.01
CA THR A 248 10.20 17.07 0.48
C THR A 248 10.44 15.58 0.55
N ASP A 249 11.70 15.17 0.63
CA ASP A 249 12.10 13.77 0.84
C ASP A 249 13.41 13.72 1.62
N PRO A 250 13.60 12.79 2.60
CA PRO A 250 14.84 12.63 3.36
C PRO A 250 15.97 11.98 2.55
N LEU A 251 16.34 12.60 1.42
CA LEU A 251 17.29 12.05 0.43
C LEU A 251 18.77 12.12 0.85
N CYS A 252 19.12 13.03 1.76
CA CYS A 252 20.52 13.32 2.11
C CYS A 252 20.62 13.89 3.53
N THR A 253 21.82 14.30 3.95
CA THR A 253 22.05 14.94 5.26
C THR A 253 21.26 16.26 5.39
N LEU A 254 20.95 16.65 6.63
CA LEU A 254 20.07 17.81 6.90
C LEU A 254 20.59 19.12 6.30
N ASP A 255 21.89 19.38 6.39
CA ASP A 255 22.56 20.56 5.85
C ASP A 255 22.48 20.64 4.32
N VAL A 256 22.71 19.53 3.64
CA VAL A 256 22.59 19.44 2.18
C VAL A 256 21.13 19.59 1.75
N ARG A 257 20.21 18.99 2.49
CA ARG A 257 18.78 19.06 2.22
C ARG A 257 18.24 20.48 2.37
N GLU A 258 18.61 21.17 3.46
CA GLU A 258 18.26 22.58 3.65
C GLU A 258 18.70 23.44 2.45
N LYS A 259 19.95 23.25 2.00
CA LYS A 259 20.48 23.96 0.84
C LYS A 259 19.67 23.69 -0.43
N ILE A 260 19.39 22.41 -0.70
CA ILE A 260 18.58 22.01 -1.87
C ILE A 260 17.24 22.73 -1.86
N PHE A 261 16.51 22.71 -0.74
CA PHE A 261 15.18 23.32 -0.69
C PHE A 261 15.24 24.85 -0.71
N ARG A 262 16.28 25.48 -0.16
CA ARG A 262 16.49 26.93 -0.36
C ARG A 262 16.71 27.27 -1.84
N ASP A 263 17.48 26.48 -2.55
CA ASP A 263 17.73 26.70 -3.98
C ASP A 263 16.45 26.47 -4.81
N VAL A 264 15.67 25.40 -4.50
CA VAL A 264 14.39 25.12 -5.17
C VAL A 264 13.38 26.25 -4.91
N ILE A 265 13.21 26.70 -3.67
CA ILE A 265 12.30 27.81 -3.33
C ILE A 265 12.69 29.07 -4.09
N LYS A 266 13.99 29.43 -4.06
CA LYS A 266 14.51 30.61 -4.76
C LYS A 266 14.26 30.55 -6.28
N MET A 267 14.27 29.34 -6.86
CA MET A 267 14.00 29.17 -8.29
C MET A 267 12.56 29.52 -8.64
N TYR A 268 11.60 29.16 -7.77
CA TYR A 268 10.18 29.26 -8.06
C TYR A 268 9.46 30.42 -7.34
N GLU A 269 10.08 31.11 -6.38
CA GLU A 269 9.43 32.15 -5.57
C GLU A 269 8.83 33.34 -6.37
N LYS A 270 9.31 33.54 -7.61
CA LYS A 270 8.81 34.58 -8.53
C LYS A 270 7.71 34.07 -9.46
N GLU A 271 7.50 32.80 -9.55
CA GLU A 271 6.55 32.19 -10.51
C GLU A 271 5.16 32.05 -9.89
N GLY A 272 5.06 31.92 -8.58
CA GLY A 272 3.76 31.75 -7.93
C GLY A 272 3.80 31.65 -6.41
N SER A 273 2.69 31.17 -5.84
CA SER A 273 2.55 30.91 -4.41
C SER A 273 3.13 29.56 -4.06
N ILE A 274 4.13 29.52 -3.20
CA ILE A 274 4.79 28.29 -2.75
C ILE A 274 4.10 27.73 -1.51
N PHE A 275 3.88 26.42 -1.51
CA PHE A 275 3.41 25.63 -0.39
C PHE A 275 4.40 24.47 -0.17
N ILE A 276 4.68 24.10 1.07
CA ILE A 276 5.62 23.04 1.39
C ILE A 276 4.87 21.89 2.08
N LYS A 277 5.04 20.67 1.59
CA LYS A 277 4.56 19.47 2.27
C LYS A 277 5.76 18.61 2.68
N PRO A 278 6.13 18.63 3.97
CA PRO A 278 7.19 17.81 4.49
C PRO A 278 6.86 16.31 4.36
N HIS A 279 7.88 15.52 4.05
CA HIS A 279 7.76 14.06 4.11
C HIS A 279 7.59 13.64 5.58
N PRO A 280 6.72 12.66 5.93
CA PRO A 280 6.44 12.28 7.32
C PRO A 280 7.66 11.81 8.13
N ARG A 281 8.72 11.36 7.45
CA ARG A 281 9.99 10.94 8.08
C ARG A 281 11.10 11.98 7.96
N ASP A 282 10.78 13.20 7.51
CA ASP A 282 11.77 14.24 7.40
C ASP A 282 11.98 14.92 8.77
N GLU A 283 13.22 15.00 9.20
CA GLU A 283 13.62 15.59 10.48
C GLU A 283 13.93 17.07 10.37
N LEU A 284 13.89 17.64 9.15
CA LEU A 284 14.15 19.06 8.93
C LEU A 284 12.92 19.89 9.31
N ASP A 285 13.12 20.90 10.16
CA ASP A 285 12.05 21.79 10.59
C ASP A 285 11.80 22.90 9.53
N TYR A 286 10.96 22.59 8.56
CA TYR A 286 10.63 23.50 7.47
C TYR A 286 9.86 24.74 7.94
N ARG A 287 9.08 24.66 9.02
CA ARG A 287 8.38 25.83 9.59
C ARG A 287 9.35 26.86 10.15
N LYS A 288 10.42 26.38 10.76
CA LYS A 288 11.47 27.24 11.28
C LYS A 288 12.35 27.83 10.18
N LEU A 289 12.62 27.06 9.13
CA LEU A 289 13.51 27.46 8.04
C LEU A 289 12.85 28.35 7.01
N PHE A 290 11.56 28.18 6.79
CA PHE A 290 10.76 28.84 5.76
C PHE A 290 9.40 29.29 6.31
N PRO A 291 9.38 30.15 7.34
CA PRO A 291 8.14 30.54 8.02
C PRO A 291 7.18 31.34 7.13
N GLU A 292 7.69 31.90 6.02
CA GLU A 292 6.92 32.70 5.06
C GLU A 292 6.06 31.86 4.12
N TYR A 293 6.27 30.52 4.06
CA TYR A 293 5.51 29.62 3.18
C TYR A 293 4.57 28.71 3.98
N PRO A 294 3.30 28.59 3.57
CA PRO A 294 2.36 27.67 4.20
C PRO A 294 2.84 26.23 4.16
N GLN A 295 2.66 25.50 5.27
CA GLN A 295 3.11 24.12 5.44
C GLN A 295 1.91 23.18 5.51
N PHE A 296 1.93 22.09 4.74
CA PHE A 296 0.91 21.06 4.73
C PHE A 296 1.35 19.83 5.55
N ASP A 297 1.35 19.94 6.87
CA ASP A 297 1.92 18.92 7.75
C ASP A 297 1.04 17.70 7.96
N ALA A 298 -0.25 17.88 8.00
CA ALA A 298 -1.17 16.88 8.56
C ALA A 298 -2.12 16.24 7.54
N THR A 299 -1.75 16.27 6.28
CA THR A 299 -2.54 15.61 5.25
C THR A 299 -2.15 14.15 5.13
N VAL A 300 -2.93 13.25 5.69
CA VAL A 300 -2.80 11.78 5.56
C VAL A 300 -1.65 11.20 6.36
#